data_4ffbdeb3317de130009564ecc3b5bc32
#
_entry.id   4ffbdeb3317de130009564ecc3b5bc32
#
_cell.length_a   1.000
_cell.length_b   1.000
_cell.length_c   1.000
_cell.angle_alpha   90.00
_cell.angle_beta   90.00
_cell.angle_gamma   90.00
#
_symmetry.space_group_name_H-M   'P 1'
#
loop_
_entity.id
_entity.type
_entity.pdbx_description
1 polymer ?
#
loop_
_entity_poly.entity_id
_entity_poly.type
_entity_poly.pdbx_seq_one_letter_code
_entity_poly.pdbx_strand_id
1 'polypeptide(L)'
;MLDKLAQVEKRYMELERMMSDPQLLGQQREYSKLAKERAEIEEIVTCFREWRKVEQEIHDNRQLLEEHDEAIRELAKEEIATLRERKEALENQLKILILPKDPNDAKNVIVEIRAGTGGEEAALFAAELFRMYSRYAEARRWRVEMMSSNPTGLGGYKEIIMSIEGQGAYSRLKYEGGVHRVQRVPVTEGSGRIHTSAVTVAVLPEADEVEIAIDPKEIRVDVFRSSGPGGQSVNTTDSAVRITHIPTGIVISCQDEKSQHKNRAKGMKILRARLLERKQEEQRSEIAATRKLMVGSGDRSERIRTYNFPQGRLTDHRINLTLYQLDRVMEGDIDEIVDGLITHYQAEVLKATA
;
A
#
# COMPACT_ATOMS: atom_id res chain seq x y z
N MET A 1 12.37 -1.64 23.09
CA MET A 1 10.95 -1.91 22.82
C MET A 1 10.04 -1.23 23.85
N LEU A 2 10.17 -1.53 25.13
CA LEU A 2 9.29 -0.98 26.19
C LEU A 2 9.25 0.55 26.23
N ASP A 3 10.38 1.24 26.06
CA ASP A 3 10.43 2.70 26.03
C ASP A 3 9.62 3.29 24.86
N LYS A 4 9.67 2.66 23.69
CA LYS A 4 8.85 3.06 22.53
C LYS A 4 7.36 2.87 22.82
N LEU A 5 6.98 1.75 23.44
CA LEU A 5 5.59 1.48 23.81
C LEU A 5 5.07 2.49 24.85
N ALA A 6 5.88 2.86 25.82
CA ALA A 6 5.52 3.89 26.80
C ALA A 6 5.32 5.28 26.13
N GLN A 7 6.14 5.61 25.11
CA GLN A 7 5.95 6.83 24.33
C GLN A 7 4.65 6.80 23.51
N VAL A 8 4.31 5.65 22.90
CA VAL A 8 3.07 5.47 22.16
C VAL A 8 1.85 5.62 23.09
N GLU A 9 1.89 5.03 24.29
CA GLU A 9 0.82 5.18 25.28
C GLU A 9 0.66 6.64 25.72
N LYS A 10 1.78 7.35 25.96
CA LYS A 10 1.74 8.78 26.26
C LYS A 10 1.09 9.58 25.12
N ARG A 11 1.48 9.30 23.90
CA ARG A 11 0.90 9.95 22.72
C ARG A 11 -0.59 9.69 22.59
N TYR A 12 -1.04 8.46 22.87
CA TYR A 12 -2.46 8.10 22.90
C TYR A 12 -3.25 8.94 23.90
N MET A 13 -2.73 9.09 25.13
CA MET A 13 -3.38 9.92 26.16
C MET A 13 -3.39 11.41 25.76
N GLU A 14 -2.35 11.91 25.09
CA GLU A 14 -2.33 13.27 24.57
C GLU A 14 -3.41 13.48 23.51
N LEU A 15 -3.56 12.51 22.58
CA LEU A 15 -4.59 12.55 21.53
C LEU A 15 -6.00 12.54 22.14
N GLU A 16 -6.27 11.70 23.14
CA GLU A 16 -7.54 11.68 23.85
C GLU A 16 -7.83 13.04 24.52
N ARG A 17 -6.82 13.64 25.15
CA ARG A 17 -6.96 14.96 25.76
C ARG A 17 -7.24 16.05 24.71
N MET A 18 -6.51 16.03 23.60
CA MET A 18 -6.73 17.01 22.52
C MET A 18 -8.12 16.85 21.89
N MET A 19 -8.58 15.63 21.66
CA MET A 19 -9.91 15.35 21.10
C MET A 19 -11.05 15.72 22.04
N SER A 20 -10.78 15.85 23.35
CA SER A 20 -11.74 16.30 24.35
C SER A 20 -11.86 17.84 24.42
N ASP A 21 -11.04 18.60 23.66
CA ASP A 21 -11.08 20.05 23.63
C ASP A 21 -12.27 20.54 22.80
N PRO A 22 -13.23 21.33 23.39
CA PRO A 22 -14.37 21.85 22.66
C PRO A 22 -14.01 22.75 21.46
N GLN A 23 -12.84 23.38 21.46
CA GLN A 23 -12.38 24.23 20.35
C GLN A 23 -12.03 23.43 19.10
N LEU A 24 -11.61 22.20 19.29
CA LEU A 24 -11.23 21.31 18.19
C LEU A 24 -12.45 20.67 17.51
N LEU A 25 -13.58 20.55 18.21
CA LEU A 25 -14.83 20.03 17.64
C LEU A 25 -15.36 20.89 16.48
N GLY A 26 -15.01 22.17 16.43
CA GLY A 26 -15.32 23.08 15.31
C GLY A 26 -14.41 22.90 14.07
N GLN A 27 -13.30 22.17 14.19
CA GLN A 27 -12.31 22.00 13.15
C GLN A 27 -12.31 20.55 12.62
N GLN A 28 -13.34 20.20 11.86
CA GLN A 28 -13.60 18.82 11.41
C GLN A 28 -12.40 18.13 10.73
N ARG A 29 -11.56 18.86 9.97
CA ARG A 29 -10.38 18.29 9.29
C ARG A 29 -9.28 17.92 10.29
N GLU A 30 -9.02 18.72 11.29
CA GLU A 30 -8.02 18.44 12.34
C GLU A 30 -8.49 17.33 13.26
N TYR A 31 -9.74 17.39 13.66
CA TYR A 31 -10.35 16.31 14.45
C TYR A 31 -10.26 14.96 13.76
N SER A 32 -10.57 14.90 12.45
CA SER A 32 -10.48 13.67 11.65
C SER A 32 -9.05 13.11 11.58
N LYS A 33 -8.03 13.98 11.49
CA LYS A 33 -6.61 13.55 11.51
C LYS A 33 -6.23 12.93 12.85
N LEU A 34 -6.59 13.59 13.96
CA LEU A 34 -6.29 13.09 15.30
C LEU A 34 -7.05 11.80 15.62
N ALA A 35 -8.31 11.69 15.18
CA ALA A 35 -9.09 10.47 15.32
C ALA A 35 -8.48 9.29 14.57
N LYS A 36 -7.95 9.54 13.36
CA LYS A 36 -7.25 8.53 12.57
C LYS A 36 -5.94 8.10 13.26
N GLU A 37 -5.11 9.05 13.70
CA GLU A 37 -3.87 8.78 14.43
C GLU A 37 -4.16 7.97 15.71
N ARG A 38 -5.20 8.35 16.47
CA ARG A 38 -5.62 7.61 17.66
C ARG A 38 -6.02 6.17 17.35
N ALA A 39 -6.84 5.97 16.31
CA ALA A 39 -7.29 4.64 15.90
C ALA A 39 -6.12 3.74 15.44
N GLU A 40 -5.10 4.31 14.81
CA GLU A 40 -3.90 3.58 14.36
C GLU A 40 -3.07 3.01 15.52
N ILE A 41 -3.03 3.72 16.67
CA ILE A 41 -2.23 3.32 17.84
C ILE A 41 -3.06 2.64 18.95
N GLU A 42 -4.39 2.64 18.86
CA GLU A 42 -5.30 2.09 19.88
C GLU A 42 -5.05 0.61 20.15
N GLU A 43 -4.84 -0.18 19.11
CA GLU A 43 -4.58 -1.62 19.22
C GLU A 43 -3.25 -1.89 19.94
N ILE A 44 -2.21 -1.09 19.64
CA ILE A 44 -0.89 -1.19 20.30
C ILE A 44 -1.04 -0.90 21.79
N VAL A 45 -1.75 0.18 22.13
CA VAL A 45 -1.92 0.60 23.54
C VAL A 45 -2.75 -0.42 24.31
N THR A 46 -3.81 -0.96 23.71
CA THR A 46 -4.65 -1.99 24.33
C THR A 46 -3.83 -3.24 24.65
N CYS A 47 -3.08 -3.75 23.66
CA CYS A 47 -2.21 -4.92 23.85
C CYS A 47 -1.11 -4.65 24.88
N PHE A 48 -0.52 -3.44 24.91
CA PHE A 48 0.50 -3.06 25.89
C PHE A 48 -0.05 -2.96 27.31
N ARG A 49 -1.27 -2.46 27.49
CA ARG A 49 -1.95 -2.42 28.79
C ARG A 49 -2.25 -3.82 29.29
N GLU A 50 -2.69 -4.73 28.43
CA GLU A 50 -2.87 -6.14 28.78
C GLU A 50 -1.56 -6.80 29.18
N TRP A 51 -0.50 -6.59 28.40
CA TRP A 51 0.83 -7.11 28.73
C TRP A 51 1.30 -6.65 30.10
N ARG A 52 1.14 -5.36 30.42
CA ARG A 52 1.50 -4.79 31.74
C ARG A 52 0.67 -5.41 32.87
N LYS A 53 -0.62 -5.64 32.62
CA LYS A 53 -1.51 -6.29 33.59
C LYS A 53 -1.06 -7.72 33.87
N VAL A 54 -0.77 -8.51 32.86
CA VAL A 54 -0.24 -9.88 32.99
C VAL A 54 1.11 -9.88 33.72
N GLU A 55 1.98 -8.92 33.45
CA GLU A 55 3.26 -8.81 34.15
C GLU A 55 3.08 -8.49 35.65
N GLN A 56 2.13 -7.62 35.99
CA GLN A 56 1.76 -7.36 37.40
C GLN A 56 1.16 -8.61 38.07
N GLU A 57 0.24 -9.31 37.39
CA GLU A 57 -0.33 -10.56 37.90
C GLU A 57 0.76 -11.65 38.17
N ILE A 58 1.74 -11.76 37.30
CA ILE A 58 2.88 -12.67 37.53
C ILE A 58 3.69 -12.22 38.76
N HIS A 59 3.88 -10.91 38.94
CA HIS A 59 4.60 -10.37 40.10
C HIS A 59 3.85 -10.68 41.41
N ASP A 60 2.54 -10.46 41.42
CA ASP A 60 1.68 -10.69 42.59
C ASP A 60 1.62 -12.18 42.94
N ASN A 61 1.44 -13.05 41.94
CA ASN A 61 1.46 -14.50 42.12
C ASN A 61 2.83 -15.04 42.63
N ARG A 62 3.93 -14.37 42.28
CA ARG A 62 5.24 -14.72 42.83
C ARG A 62 5.33 -14.50 44.34
N GLN A 63 4.66 -13.49 44.88
CA GLN A 63 4.61 -13.23 46.32
C GLN A 63 3.81 -14.35 47.04
N LEU A 64 2.76 -14.89 46.40
CA LEU A 64 1.98 -16.01 46.91
C LEU A 64 2.78 -17.32 47.00
N LEU A 65 3.87 -17.47 46.28
CA LEU A 65 4.76 -18.62 46.41
C LEU A 65 5.52 -18.67 47.76
N GLU A 66 5.59 -17.53 48.47
CA GLU A 66 6.22 -17.41 49.78
C GLU A 66 5.24 -17.74 50.93
N GLU A 67 3.94 -17.94 50.64
CA GLU A 67 2.93 -18.32 51.61
C GLU A 67 3.16 -19.72 52.20
N HIS A 68 2.69 -19.92 53.45
CA HIS A 68 2.90 -21.19 54.14
C HIS A 68 1.94 -22.29 53.68
N ASP A 69 0.83 -21.97 53.05
CA ASP A 69 -0.17 -22.93 52.56
C ASP A 69 0.28 -23.55 51.24
N GLU A 70 0.40 -24.88 51.25
CA GLU A 70 0.86 -25.67 50.11
C GLU A 70 -0.12 -25.61 48.93
N ALA A 71 -1.43 -25.56 49.20
CA ALA A 71 -2.46 -25.46 48.15
C ALA A 71 -2.39 -24.11 47.44
N ILE A 72 -2.15 -23.02 48.17
CA ILE A 72 -1.98 -21.68 47.56
C ILE A 72 -0.74 -21.64 46.68
N ARG A 73 0.36 -22.25 47.12
CA ARG A 73 1.62 -22.31 46.34
C ARG A 73 1.46 -23.10 45.04
N GLU A 74 0.75 -24.21 45.07
CA GLU A 74 0.51 -25.02 43.86
C GLU A 74 -0.39 -24.25 42.86
N LEU A 75 -1.48 -23.65 43.31
CA LEU A 75 -2.32 -22.78 42.48
C LEU A 75 -1.53 -21.62 41.87
N ALA A 76 -0.70 -20.93 42.65
CA ALA A 76 0.13 -19.83 42.17
C ALA A 76 1.15 -20.31 41.12
N LYS A 77 1.71 -21.53 41.24
CA LYS A 77 2.60 -22.08 40.21
C LYS A 77 1.89 -22.36 38.89
N GLU A 78 0.70 -22.96 38.92
CA GLU A 78 -0.10 -23.22 37.74
C GLU A 78 -0.50 -21.91 37.02
N GLU A 79 -0.94 -20.93 37.82
CA GLU A 79 -1.33 -19.61 37.29
C GLU A 79 -0.15 -18.86 36.69
N ILE A 80 1.02 -18.87 37.32
CA ILE A 80 2.26 -18.29 36.77
C ILE A 80 2.64 -18.96 35.43
N ALA A 81 2.47 -20.26 35.30
CA ALA A 81 2.76 -20.96 34.03
C ALA A 81 1.85 -20.45 32.90
N THR A 82 0.55 -20.39 33.15
CA THR A 82 -0.45 -19.88 32.19
C THR A 82 -0.22 -18.42 31.82
N LEU A 83 0.07 -17.57 32.83
CA LEU A 83 0.35 -16.15 32.62
C LEU A 83 1.65 -15.91 31.83
N ARG A 84 2.66 -16.78 31.96
CA ARG A 84 3.89 -16.71 31.17
C ARG A 84 3.63 -16.99 29.69
N GLU A 85 2.85 -18.01 29.38
CA GLU A 85 2.46 -18.30 27.99
C GLU A 85 1.69 -17.11 27.38
N ARG A 86 0.76 -16.56 28.15
CA ARG A 86 0.00 -15.36 27.73
C ARG A 86 0.91 -14.15 27.51
N LYS A 87 1.88 -13.92 28.42
CA LYS A 87 2.86 -12.84 28.29
C LYS A 87 3.68 -12.98 27.02
N GLU A 88 4.18 -14.18 26.71
CA GLU A 88 4.95 -14.45 25.49
C GLU A 88 4.13 -14.22 24.23
N ALA A 89 2.86 -14.65 24.23
CA ALA A 89 1.94 -14.38 23.11
C ALA A 89 1.74 -12.87 22.89
N LEU A 90 1.49 -12.10 23.97
CA LEU A 90 1.34 -10.64 23.92
C LEU A 90 2.64 -9.95 23.47
N GLU A 91 3.81 -10.40 23.91
CA GLU A 91 5.10 -9.87 23.45
C GLU A 91 5.31 -10.07 21.95
N ASN A 92 4.95 -11.23 21.43
CA ASN A 92 5.03 -11.50 20.00
C ASN A 92 4.03 -10.65 19.21
N GLN A 93 2.81 -10.48 19.73
CA GLN A 93 1.81 -9.58 19.13
C GLN A 93 2.29 -8.12 19.14
N LEU A 94 2.85 -7.63 20.24
CA LEU A 94 3.40 -6.28 20.34
C LEU A 94 4.57 -6.05 19.37
N LYS A 95 5.45 -7.05 19.16
CA LYS A 95 6.51 -6.95 18.15
C LYS A 95 5.96 -6.72 16.76
N ILE A 96 4.86 -7.39 16.41
CA ILE A 96 4.19 -7.23 15.11
C ILE A 96 3.50 -5.86 15.00
N LEU A 97 2.78 -5.44 16.04
CA LEU A 97 2.03 -4.19 16.05
C LEU A 97 2.91 -2.93 15.99
N ILE A 98 4.16 -3.01 16.52
CA ILE A 98 5.12 -1.89 16.47
C ILE A 98 5.78 -1.73 15.10
N LEU A 99 5.66 -2.73 14.21
CA LEU A 99 6.21 -2.60 12.87
C LEU A 99 5.60 -1.38 12.15
N PRO A 100 6.41 -0.61 11.43
CA PRO A 100 5.89 0.52 10.68
C PRO A 100 4.86 0.01 9.67
N LYS A 101 3.61 0.45 9.83
CA LYS A 101 2.54 0.15 8.87
C LYS A 101 2.82 0.93 7.59
N ASP A 102 2.76 0.27 6.45
CA ASP A 102 2.83 0.93 5.16
C ASP A 102 1.60 1.86 5.02
N PRO A 103 1.78 3.16 4.76
CA PRO A 103 0.66 4.10 4.60
C PRO A 103 -0.29 3.69 3.48
N ASN A 104 0.17 2.85 2.54
CA ASN A 104 -0.64 2.33 1.45
C ASN A 104 -1.49 1.10 1.85
N ASP A 105 -1.24 0.46 3.00
CA ASP A 105 -1.95 -0.76 3.41
C ASP A 105 -3.47 -0.61 3.50
N ALA A 106 -3.96 0.60 3.77
CA ALA A 106 -5.38 0.92 3.82
C ALA A 106 -6.00 1.26 2.46
N LYS A 107 -5.18 1.38 1.39
CA LYS A 107 -5.64 1.78 0.06
C LYS A 107 -6.25 0.61 -0.70
N ASN A 108 -7.06 0.93 -1.69
CA ASN A 108 -7.45 0.02 -2.74
C ASN A 108 -6.24 -0.38 -3.58
N VAL A 109 -6.37 -1.42 -4.36
CA VAL A 109 -5.27 -1.97 -5.14
C VAL A 109 -5.62 -2.08 -6.61
N ILE A 110 -4.65 -1.75 -7.45
CA ILE A 110 -4.69 -1.99 -8.89
C ILE A 110 -3.79 -3.18 -9.18
N VAL A 111 -4.36 -4.22 -9.78
CA VAL A 111 -3.64 -5.43 -10.19
C VAL A 111 -3.57 -5.45 -11.72
N GLU A 112 -2.36 -5.44 -12.24
CA GLU A 112 -2.07 -5.56 -13.67
C GLU A 112 -1.47 -6.92 -13.95
N ILE A 113 -2.10 -7.70 -14.83
CA ILE A 113 -1.67 -9.03 -15.23
C ILE A 113 -1.32 -8.99 -16.72
N ARG A 114 -0.09 -9.33 -17.06
CA ARG A 114 0.39 -9.32 -18.44
C ARG A 114 0.98 -10.66 -18.83
N ALA A 115 0.59 -11.16 -19.99
CA ALA A 115 1.21 -12.32 -20.59
C ALA A 115 2.69 -12.01 -20.91
N GLY A 116 3.58 -12.83 -20.36
CA GLY A 116 5.03 -12.78 -20.61
C GLY A 116 5.45 -13.81 -21.65
N THR A 117 6.47 -14.58 -21.33
CA THR A 117 6.99 -15.64 -22.20
C THR A 117 6.02 -16.81 -22.29
N GLY A 118 5.58 -17.20 -23.51
CA GLY A 118 4.70 -18.37 -23.72
C GLY A 118 3.55 -18.14 -24.70
N GLY A 119 3.43 -16.93 -25.29
CA GLY A 119 2.43 -16.64 -26.31
C GLY A 119 0.99 -16.81 -25.81
N GLU A 120 0.15 -17.53 -26.57
CA GLU A 120 -1.26 -17.76 -26.25
C GLU A 120 -1.47 -18.48 -24.91
N GLU A 121 -0.58 -19.40 -24.55
CA GLU A 121 -0.64 -20.10 -23.27
C GLU A 121 -0.45 -19.15 -22.08
N ALA A 122 0.48 -18.20 -22.19
CA ALA A 122 0.64 -17.16 -21.18
C ALA A 122 -0.62 -16.28 -21.09
N ALA A 123 -1.28 -15.98 -22.21
CA ALA A 123 -2.50 -15.19 -22.23
C ALA A 123 -3.68 -15.94 -21.59
N LEU A 124 -3.82 -17.24 -21.81
CA LEU A 124 -4.81 -18.09 -21.13
C LEU A 124 -4.56 -18.14 -19.62
N PHE A 125 -3.31 -18.30 -19.23
CA PHE A 125 -2.96 -18.31 -17.80
C PHE A 125 -3.18 -16.94 -17.14
N ALA A 126 -2.99 -15.83 -17.85
CA ALA A 126 -3.35 -14.50 -17.36
C ALA A 126 -4.86 -14.38 -17.06
N ALA A 127 -5.71 -14.97 -17.90
CA ALA A 127 -7.15 -15.03 -17.63
C ALA A 127 -7.50 -15.89 -16.41
N GLU A 128 -6.79 -16.97 -16.19
CA GLU A 128 -6.97 -17.82 -15.00
C GLU A 128 -6.50 -17.10 -13.72
N LEU A 129 -5.39 -16.40 -13.73
CA LEU A 129 -4.94 -15.58 -12.61
C LEU A 129 -5.92 -14.45 -12.29
N PHE A 130 -6.48 -13.80 -13.33
CA PHE A 130 -7.53 -12.81 -13.15
C PHE A 130 -8.74 -13.41 -12.43
N ARG A 131 -9.20 -14.61 -12.86
CA ARG A 131 -10.30 -15.32 -12.19
C ARG A 131 -9.96 -15.69 -10.75
N MET A 132 -8.76 -16.17 -10.49
CA MET A 132 -8.28 -16.51 -9.15
C MET A 132 -8.35 -15.31 -8.20
N TYR A 133 -7.78 -14.16 -8.61
CA TYR A 133 -7.82 -12.96 -7.79
C TYR A 133 -9.24 -12.38 -7.64
N SER A 134 -10.07 -12.47 -8.66
CA SER A 134 -11.47 -12.03 -8.58
C SER A 134 -12.24 -12.85 -7.55
N ARG A 135 -12.10 -14.18 -7.54
CA ARG A 135 -12.75 -15.06 -6.56
C ARG A 135 -12.22 -14.85 -5.14
N TYR A 136 -10.92 -14.63 -5.01
CA TYR A 136 -10.32 -14.25 -3.73
C TYR A 136 -10.92 -12.96 -3.17
N ALA A 137 -11.06 -11.95 -4.01
CA ALA A 137 -11.66 -10.68 -3.64
C ALA A 137 -13.14 -10.83 -3.27
N GLU A 138 -13.91 -11.60 -4.04
CA GLU A 138 -15.32 -11.91 -3.77
C GLU A 138 -15.50 -12.61 -2.41
N ALA A 139 -14.67 -13.61 -2.11
CA ALA A 139 -14.69 -14.32 -0.82
C ALA A 139 -14.48 -13.37 0.37
N ARG A 140 -13.72 -12.28 0.19
CA ARG A 140 -13.47 -11.24 1.17
C ARG A 140 -14.46 -10.07 1.12
N ARG A 141 -15.47 -10.15 0.23
CA ARG A 141 -16.47 -9.11 -0.01
C ARG A 141 -15.86 -7.80 -0.49
N TRP A 142 -14.75 -7.89 -1.22
CA TRP A 142 -14.15 -6.76 -1.92
C TRP A 142 -14.80 -6.60 -3.29
N ARG A 143 -14.93 -5.37 -3.73
CA ARG A 143 -15.45 -5.05 -5.06
C ARG A 143 -14.33 -5.15 -6.09
N VAL A 144 -14.59 -5.86 -7.19
CA VAL A 144 -13.68 -5.97 -8.32
C VAL A 144 -14.25 -5.21 -9.51
N GLU A 145 -13.45 -4.36 -10.12
CA GLU A 145 -13.80 -3.63 -11.33
C GLU A 145 -12.72 -3.82 -12.38
N MET A 146 -13.11 -4.27 -13.57
CA MET A 146 -12.20 -4.38 -14.71
C MET A 146 -12.01 -2.99 -15.33
N MET A 147 -10.79 -2.45 -15.24
CA MET A 147 -10.44 -1.13 -15.77
C MET A 147 -10.09 -1.18 -17.27
N SER A 148 -9.31 -2.19 -17.67
CA SER A 148 -8.85 -2.35 -19.05
C SER A 148 -8.54 -3.80 -19.34
N SER A 149 -8.75 -4.23 -20.58
CA SER A 149 -8.37 -5.58 -21.05
C SER A 149 -7.97 -5.58 -22.51
N ASN A 150 -7.03 -6.47 -22.85
CA ASN A 150 -6.62 -6.75 -24.21
C ASN A 150 -6.77 -8.26 -24.47
N PRO A 151 -7.98 -8.72 -24.90
CA PRO A 151 -8.28 -10.12 -25.06
C PRO A 151 -7.56 -10.72 -26.28
N THR A 152 -7.33 -12.05 -26.25
CA THR A 152 -6.85 -12.83 -27.38
C THR A 152 -7.97 -13.69 -28.00
N GLY A 153 -7.74 -14.20 -29.19
CA GLY A 153 -8.74 -14.98 -29.93
C GLY A 153 -9.18 -16.28 -29.26
N LEU A 154 -8.38 -16.81 -28.31
CA LEU A 154 -8.66 -18.06 -27.59
C LEU A 154 -9.23 -17.83 -26.17
N GLY A 155 -9.66 -16.61 -25.84
CA GLY A 155 -10.25 -16.28 -24.55
C GLY A 155 -9.23 -15.97 -23.45
N GLY A 156 -7.95 -15.78 -23.79
CA GLY A 156 -6.92 -15.28 -22.92
C GLY A 156 -6.83 -13.75 -22.94
N TYR A 157 -5.94 -13.19 -22.12
CA TYR A 157 -5.62 -11.76 -22.11
C TYR A 157 -4.11 -11.53 -22.32
N LYS A 158 -3.75 -10.67 -23.30
CA LYS A 158 -2.37 -10.15 -23.37
C LYS A 158 -2.07 -9.26 -22.17
N GLU A 159 -3.07 -8.48 -21.77
CA GLU A 159 -3.03 -7.61 -20.61
C GLU A 159 -4.44 -7.49 -20.05
N ILE A 160 -4.55 -7.50 -18.74
CA ILE A 160 -5.78 -7.18 -18.01
C ILE A 160 -5.45 -6.40 -16.76
N ILE A 161 -6.19 -5.33 -16.52
CA ILE A 161 -6.03 -4.43 -15.37
C ILE A 161 -7.35 -4.38 -14.63
N MET A 162 -7.29 -4.65 -13.33
CA MET A 162 -8.44 -4.57 -12.45
C MET A 162 -8.14 -3.73 -11.22
N SER A 163 -9.16 -3.03 -10.72
CA SER A 163 -9.18 -2.43 -9.39
C SER A 163 -9.87 -3.38 -8.42
N ILE A 164 -9.33 -3.50 -7.21
CA ILE A 164 -9.94 -4.24 -6.11
C ILE A 164 -10.10 -3.26 -4.96
N GLU A 165 -11.35 -2.96 -4.63
CA GLU A 165 -11.74 -2.00 -3.59
C GLU A 165 -12.16 -2.76 -2.34
N GLY A 166 -11.48 -2.49 -1.23
CA GLY A 166 -11.83 -3.09 0.06
C GLY A 166 -10.80 -2.82 1.14
N GLN A 167 -11.23 -2.92 2.38
CA GLN A 167 -10.36 -2.70 3.52
C GLN A 167 -9.22 -3.71 3.55
N GLY A 168 -7.98 -3.21 3.52
CA GLY A 168 -6.77 -4.03 3.56
C GLY A 168 -6.49 -4.80 2.27
N ALA A 169 -7.10 -4.44 1.13
CA ALA A 169 -6.87 -5.12 -0.14
C ALA A 169 -5.40 -5.03 -0.57
N TYR A 170 -4.80 -3.83 -0.51
CA TYR A 170 -3.40 -3.66 -0.84
C TYR A 170 -2.47 -4.40 0.13
N SER A 171 -2.73 -4.34 1.43
CA SER A 171 -1.88 -5.00 2.44
C SER A 171 -1.73 -6.51 2.23
N ARG A 172 -2.78 -7.16 1.71
CA ARG A 172 -2.76 -8.60 1.43
C ARG A 172 -2.17 -8.93 0.06
N LEU A 173 -2.48 -8.15 -0.96
CA LEU A 173 -2.09 -8.44 -2.35
C LEU A 173 -0.72 -7.87 -2.74
N LYS A 174 -0.14 -6.93 -1.98
CA LYS A 174 1.15 -6.30 -2.31
C LYS A 174 2.30 -7.29 -2.55
N TYR A 175 2.22 -8.48 -1.96
CA TYR A 175 3.22 -9.53 -2.14
C TYR A 175 2.97 -10.43 -3.36
N GLU A 176 1.87 -10.23 -4.09
CA GLU A 176 1.57 -10.97 -5.32
C GLU A 176 2.30 -10.43 -6.57
N GLY A 177 2.96 -9.27 -6.44
CA GLY A 177 3.74 -8.67 -7.53
C GLY A 177 4.98 -9.49 -7.89
N GLY A 178 5.13 -9.83 -9.18
CA GLY A 178 6.27 -10.58 -9.70
C GLY A 178 5.94 -11.46 -10.90
N VAL A 179 6.84 -12.41 -11.19
CA VAL A 179 6.68 -13.35 -12.30
C VAL A 179 6.08 -14.67 -11.81
N HIS A 180 4.93 -15.04 -12.36
CA HIS A 180 4.21 -16.26 -12.10
C HIS A 180 4.45 -17.25 -13.23
N ARG A 181 5.06 -18.40 -12.91
CA ARG A 181 5.42 -19.43 -13.89
C ARG A 181 4.39 -20.56 -13.88
N VAL A 182 3.86 -20.91 -15.04
CA VAL A 182 2.97 -22.06 -15.21
C VAL A 182 3.68 -23.18 -15.97
N GLN A 183 3.42 -24.42 -15.54
CA GLN A 183 3.88 -25.65 -16.17
C GLN A 183 2.69 -26.55 -16.42
N ARG A 184 2.28 -26.68 -17.67
CA ARG A 184 1.20 -27.60 -18.11
C ARG A 184 1.31 -27.93 -19.59
N VAL A 185 0.52 -28.90 -20.03
CA VAL A 185 0.32 -29.14 -21.45
C VAL A 185 -0.64 -28.08 -21.95
N PRO A 186 -0.24 -27.18 -22.89
CA PRO A 186 -1.12 -26.16 -23.43
C PRO A 186 -2.33 -26.77 -24.15
N VAL A 187 -3.46 -26.07 -24.12
CA VAL A 187 -4.64 -26.47 -24.89
C VAL A 187 -4.39 -26.52 -26.39
N THR A 188 -3.40 -25.75 -26.86
CA THR A 188 -2.97 -25.65 -28.26
C THR A 188 -1.91 -26.67 -28.66
N GLU A 189 -1.45 -27.52 -27.72
CA GLU A 189 -0.38 -28.48 -27.98
C GLU A 189 -0.93 -29.86 -28.33
N GLY A 190 -0.68 -30.30 -29.55
CA GLY A 190 -1.15 -31.61 -30.02
C GLY A 190 -0.27 -32.81 -29.61
N SER A 191 0.97 -32.59 -29.16
CA SER A 191 1.94 -33.65 -28.83
C SER A 191 2.00 -34.01 -27.36
N GLY A 192 1.19 -33.37 -26.51
CA GLY A 192 1.14 -33.64 -25.08
C GLY A 192 2.38 -33.21 -24.29
N ARG A 193 3.21 -32.34 -24.84
CA ARG A 193 4.41 -31.84 -24.17
C ARG A 193 4.08 -30.78 -23.14
N ILE A 194 4.74 -30.87 -21.97
CA ILE A 194 4.63 -29.84 -20.94
C ILE A 194 5.42 -28.61 -21.37
N HIS A 195 4.72 -27.48 -21.49
CA HIS A 195 5.32 -26.17 -21.72
C HIS A 195 5.46 -25.39 -20.43
N THR A 196 6.39 -24.45 -20.44
CA THR A 196 6.61 -23.53 -19.35
C THR A 196 6.36 -22.12 -19.84
N SER A 197 5.31 -21.49 -19.35
CA SER A 197 4.94 -20.12 -19.66
C SER A 197 5.06 -19.22 -18.44
N ALA A 198 5.14 -17.92 -18.64
CA ALA A 198 5.23 -16.93 -17.57
C ALA A 198 4.26 -15.79 -17.80
N VAL A 199 3.70 -15.32 -16.68
CA VAL A 199 2.82 -14.15 -16.59
C VAL A 199 3.41 -13.21 -15.56
N THR A 200 3.38 -11.91 -15.80
CA THR A 200 3.81 -10.90 -14.86
C THR A 200 2.60 -10.27 -14.18
N VAL A 201 2.68 -10.13 -12.87
CA VAL A 201 1.68 -9.47 -12.06
C VAL A 201 2.32 -8.25 -11.41
N ALA A 202 1.74 -7.07 -11.61
CA ALA A 202 2.11 -5.87 -10.88
C ALA A 202 0.96 -5.47 -9.96
N VAL A 203 1.29 -5.16 -8.71
CA VAL A 203 0.33 -4.80 -7.67
C VAL A 203 0.67 -3.40 -7.17
N LEU A 204 -0.19 -2.44 -7.45
CA LEU A 204 0.04 -1.03 -7.17
C LEU A 204 -1.05 -0.50 -6.24
N PRO A 205 -0.72 0.36 -5.27
CA PRO A 205 -1.75 1.05 -4.51
C PRO A 205 -2.49 2.03 -5.43
N GLU A 206 -3.79 2.19 -5.20
CA GLU A 206 -4.55 3.24 -5.87
C GLU A 206 -3.95 4.61 -5.56
N ALA A 207 -3.72 5.40 -6.60
CA ALA A 207 -3.12 6.71 -6.47
C ALA A 207 -4.15 7.73 -5.94
N ASP A 208 -3.76 8.52 -4.95
CA ASP A 208 -4.57 9.64 -4.49
C ASP A 208 -4.68 10.72 -5.58
N GLU A 209 -5.81 11.41 -5.64
CA GLU A 209 -5.98 12.57 -6.52
C GLU A 209 -4.97 13.66 -6.13
N VAL A 210 -4.28 14.15 -7.15
CA VAL A 210 -3.25 15.17 -6.97
C VAL A 210 -3.90 16.54 -6.90
N GLU A 211 -4.10 17.06 -5.70
CA GLU A 211 -4.49 18.45 -5.49
C GLU A 211 -3.25 19.34 -5.35
N ILE A 212 -3.31 20.54 -5.95
CA ILE A 212 -2.27 21.57 -5.82
C ILE A 212 -2.83 22.77 -5.08
N ALA A 213 -2.38 22.95 -3.86
CA ALA A 213 -2.47 24.22 -3.14
C ALA A 213 -1.17 25.00 -3.38
N ILE A 214 -1.28 26.21 -3.93
CA ILE A 214 -0.13 27.10 -4.16
C ILE A 214 -0.09 28.11 -3.01
N ASP A 215 0.98 28.08 -2.20
CA ASP A 215 1.19 29.11 -1.16
C ASP A 215 1.57 30.43 -1.83
N PRO A 216 0.88 31.54 -1.52
CA PRO A 216 1.27 32.86 -1.99
C PRO A 216 2.73 33.25 -1.67
N LYS A 217 3.34 32.71 -0.63
CA LYS A 217 4.73 32.95 -0.26
C LYS A 217 5.74 32.29 -1.20
N GLU A 218 5.33 31.23 -1.90
CA GLU A 218 6.18 30.51 -2.85
C GLU A 218 6.18 31.13 -4.24
N ILE A 219 5.46 32.25 -4.42
CA ILE A 219 5.31 32.90 -5.70
C ILE A 219 5.95 34.29 -5.67
N ARG A 220 6.81 34.55 -6.65
CA ARG A 220 7.25 35.90 -6.97
C ARG A 220 6.53 36.42 -8.20
N VAL A 221 5.93 37.60 -8.09
CA VAL A 221 5.20 38.25 -9.17
C VAL A 221 5.93 39.53 -9.56
N ASP A 222 6.48 39.54 -10.76
CA ASP A 222 7.13 40.72 -11.35
C ASP A 222 6.21 41.32 -12.44
N VAL A 223 6.08 42.63 -12.45
CA VAL A 223 5.33 43.37 -13.49
C VAL A 223 6.29 44.05 -14.42
N PHE A 224 5.96 44.06 -15.69
CA PHE A 224 6.78 44.70 -16.72
C PHE A 224 5.91 45.22 -17.88
N ARG A 225 6.51 45.99 -18.78
CA ARG A 225 5.83 46.51 -19.96
C ARG A 225 5.65 45.41 -20.99
N SER A 226 4.44 45.29 -21.53
CA SER A 226 4.17 44.34 -22.60
C SER A 226 4.93 44.76 -23.87
N SER A 227 5.46 43.76 -24.59
CA SER A 227 6.13 43.95 -25.89
C SER A 227 5.19 43.53 -27.01
N GLY A 228 4.99 44.38 -28.02
CA GLY A 228 4.17 44.03 -29.19
C GLY A 228 3.79 45.26 -30.02
N PRO A 229 3.24 45.07 -31.22
CA PRO A 229 2.69 46.14 -32.03
C PRO A 229 1.48 46.75 -31.34
N GLY A 230 1.59 47.98 -30.82
CA GLY A 230 0.54 48.66 -30.08
C GLY A 230 0.82 50.16 -29.94
N GLY A 231 -0.25 50.93 -29.64
CA GLY A 231 -0.18 52.36 -29.41
C GLY A 231 0.41 52.75 -28.05
N GLN A 232 0.29 54.00 -27.63
CA GLN A 232 0.85 54.53 -26.38
C GLN A 232 0.52 53.71 -25.12
N SER A 233 -0.66 53.08 -25.06
CA SER A 233 -1.11 52.27 -23.91
C SER A 233 -0.25 51.01 -23.69
N VAL A 234 0.28 50.38 -24.75
CA VAL A 234 1.13 49.17 -24.66
C VAL A 234 2.54 49.53 -24.17
N ASN A 235 3.03 50.71 -24.57
CA ASN A 235 4.39 51.14 -24.30
C ASN A 235 4.58 51.88 -22.97
N THR A 236 3.48 52.36 -22.35
CA THR A 236 3.54 53.17 -21.12
C THR A 236 3.00 52.42 -19.87
N THR A 237 2.20 51.38 -20.03
CA THR A 237 1.53 50.71 -18.90
C THR A 237 2.20 49.37 -18.59
N ASP A 238 2.56 49.13 -17.32
CA ASP A 238 3.10 47.84 -16.84
C ASP A 238 1.96 46.82 -16.69
N SER A 239 1.45 46.33 -17.83
CA SER A 239 0.32 45.37 -17.87
C SER A 239 0.74 43.90 -17.92
N ALA A 240 1.97 43.63 -18.36
CA ALA A 240 2.49 42.24 -18.40
C ALA A 240 2.94 41.75 -17.01
N VAL A 241 2.70 40.50 -16.75
CA VAL A 241 2.99 39.86 -15.47
C VAL A 241 3.85 38.64 -15.69
N ARG A 242 4.94 38.53 -14.92
CA ARG A 242 5.79 37.35 -14.82
C ARG A 242 5.59 36.72 -13.43
N ILE A 243 5.17 35.46 -13.41
CA ILE A 243 4.99 34.71 -12.19
C ILE A 243 6.09 33.63 -12.13
N THR A 244 6.87 33.68 -11.08
CA THR A 244 7.92 32.67 -10.82
C THR A 244 7.54 31.88 -9.58
N HIS A 245 7.42 30.58 -9.72
CA HIS A 245 7.25 29.65 -8.58
C HIS A 245 8.63 29.29 -8.05
N ILE A 246 8.96 29.75 -6.84
CA ILE A 246 10.31 29.71 -6.27
C ILE A 246 10.81 28.26 -6.11
N PRO A 247 10.02 27.30 -5.53
CA PRO A 247 10.52 25.94 -5.29
C PRO A 247 10.81 25.15 -6.57
N THR A 248 10.02 25.35 -7.64
CA THR A 248 10.16 24.57 -8.89
C THR A 248 10.92 25.33 -9.98
N GLY A 249 11.13 26.64 -9.82
CA GLY A 249 11.76 27.47 -10.85
C GLY A 249 10.89 27.71 -12.09
N ILE A 250 9.62 27.33 -12.08
CA ILE A 250 8.71 27.52 -13.22
C ILE A 250 8.41 29.02 -13.36
N VAL A 251 8.65 29.57 -14.55
CA VAL A 251 8.39 30.96 -14.89
C VAL A 251 7.29 31.03 -15.95
N ILE A 252 6.27 31.86 -15.69
CA ILE A 252 5.16 32.10 -16.60
C ILE A 252 5.05 33.57 -16.85
N SER A 253 5.00 33.96 -18.12
CA SER A 253 4.85 35.33 -18.56
C SER A 253 3.51 35.47 -19.29
N CYS A 254 2.67 36.41 -18.86
CA CYS A 254 1.36 36.72 -19.47
C CYS A 254 1.30 38.19 -19.80
N GLN A 255 1.01 38.49 -21.10
CA GLN A 255 0.92 39.87 -21.61
C GLN A 255 -0.26 40.07 -22.58
N ASP A 256 -1.18 39.10 -22.65
CA ASP A 256 -2.24 39.06 -23.67
C ASP A 256 -3.36 40.04 -23.39
N GLU A 257 -3.59 40.37 -22.13
CA GLU A 257 -4.66 41.25 -21.71
C GLU A 257 -4.15 42.68 -21.39
N LYS A 258 -5.01 43.68 -21.59
CA LYS A 258 -4.72 45.07 -21.23
C LYS A 258 -4.68 45.34 -19.71
N SER A 259 -5.22 44.42 -18.92
CA SER A 259 -5.31 44.53 -17.46
C SER A 259 -4.29 43.62 -16.78
N GLN A 260 -3.44 44.19 -15.93
CA GLN A 260 -2.50 43.48 -15.07
C GLN A 260 -3.18 42.40 -14.22
N HIS A 261 -4.36 42.71 -13.63
CA HIS A 261 -5.11 41.72 -12.81
C HIS A 261 -5.58 40.52 -13.62
N LYS A 262 -6.03 40.73 -14.87
CA LYS A 262 -6.42 39.63 -15.77
C LYS A 262 -5.21 38.80 -16.16
N ASN A 263 -4.08 39.43 -16.49
CA ASN A 263 -2.83 38.73 -16.80
C ASN A 263 -2.32 37.90 -15.60
N ARG A 264 -2.40 38.46 -14.38
CA ARG A 264 -2.06 37.73 -13.14
C ARG A 264 -2.97 36.52 -12.92
N ALA A 265 -4.28 36.68 -13.05
CA ALA A 265 -5.24 35.60 -12.90
C ALA A 265 -5.01 34.49 -13.94
N LYS A 266 -4.76 34.84 -15.20
CA LYS A 266 -4.43 33.93 -16.29
C LYS A 266 -3.09 33.19 -16.01
N GLY A 267 -2.07 33.94 -15.60
CA GLY A 267 -0.77 33.38 -15.23
C GLY A 267 -0.85 32.39 -14.07
N MET A 268 -1.66 32.68 -13.05
CA MET A 268 -1.91 31.75 -11.93
C MET A 268 -2.62 30.46 -12.37
N LYS A 269 -3.57 30.59 -13.30
CA LYS A 269 -4.26 29.43 -13.88
C LYS A 269 -3.29 28.53 -14.66
N ILE A 270 -2.40 29.13 -15.46
CA ILE A 270 -1.37 28.41 -16.22
C ILE A 270 -0.34 27.77 -15.27
N LEU A 271 0.07 28.50 -14.21
CA LEU A 271 1.00 27.97 -13.21
C LEU A 271 0.42 26.72 -12.54
N ARG A 272 -0.85 26.79 -12.11
CA ARG A 272 -1.54 25.66 -11.49
C ARG A 272 -1.60 24.45 -12.43
N ALA A 273 -1.91 24.66 -13.70
CA ALA A 273 -1.95 23.59 -14.70
C ALA A 273 -0.57 22.95 -14.91
N ARG A 274 0.52 23.75 -15.02
CA ARG A 274 1.88 23.22 -15.19
C ARG A 274 2.40 22.50 -13.94
N LEU A 275 2.07 22.99 -12.76
CA LEU A 275 2.44 22.31 -11.52
C LEU A 275 1.71 20.97 -11.39
N LEU A 276 0.43 20.94 -11.79
CA LEU A 276 -0.35 19.68 -11.83
C LEU A 276 0.26 18.68 -12.81
N GLU A 277 0.55 19.12 -14.01
CA GLU A 277 1.17 18.27 -15.04
C GLU A 277 2.51 17.68 -14.55
N ARG A 278 3.38 18.53 -13.97
CA ARG A 278 4.66 18.07 -13.42
C ARG A 278 4.49 17.05 -12.30
N LYS A 279 3.59 17.31 -11.35
CA LYS A 279 3.34 16.39 -10.22
C LYS A 279 2.73 15.06 -10.69
N GLN A 280 1.86 15.09 -11.70
CA GLN A 280 1.34 13.88 -12.34
C GLN A 280 2.44 13.10 -13.06
N GLU A 281 3.38 13.78 -13.72
CA GLU A 281 4.50 13.12 -14.39
C GLU A 281 5.48 12.49 -13.39
N GLU A 282 5.79 13.19 -12.30
CA GLU A 282 6.57 12.63 -11.18
C GLU A 282 5.90 11.36 -10.62
N GLN A 283 4.60 11.40 -10.34
CA GLN A 283 3.83 10.26 -9.87
C GLN A 283 3.81 9.09 -10.87
N ARG A 284 3.61 9.39 -12.17
CA ARG A 284 3.67 8.36 -13.23
C ARG A 284 5.04 7.71 -13.31
N SER A 285 6.10 8.49 -13.19
CA SER A 285 7.48 8.01 -13.20
C SER A 285 7.76 7.07 -12.01
N GLU A 286 7.30 7.43 -10.80
CA GLU A 286 7.43 6.59 -9.61
C GLU A 286 6.66 5.27 -9.75
N ILE A 287 5.42 5.33 -10.24
CA ILE A 287 4.60 4.13 -10.50
C ILE A 287 5.28 3.24 -11.56
N ALA A 288 5.81 3.83 -12.62
CA ALA A 288 6.51 3.09 -13.68
C ALA A 288 7.79 2.43 -13.15
N ALA A 289 8.56 3.11 -12.30
CA ALA A 289 9.75 2.57 -11.66
C ALA A 289 9.40 1.40 -10.72
N THR A 290 8.38 1.55 -9.89
CA THR A 290 7.88 0.49 -8.98
C THR A 290 7.40 -0.72 -9.76
N ARG A 291 6.60 -0.51 -10.81
CA ARG A 291 6.15 -1.57 -11.72
C ARG A 291 7.33 -2.32 -12.35
N LYS A 292 8.35 -1.60 -12.83
CA LYS A 292 9.53 -2.19 -13.44
C LYS A 292 10.32 -3.05 -12.44
N LEU A 293 10.42 -2.62 -11.19
CA LEU A 293 11.09 -3.40 -10.13
C LEU A 293 10.33 -4.69 -9.81
N MET A 294 8.98 -4.67 -9.80
CA MET A 294 8.17 -5.86 -9.54
C MET A 294 8.23 -6.88 -10.67
N VAL A 295 8.16 -6.41 -11.91
CA VAL A 295 8.03 -7.27 -13.10
C VAL A 295 9.39 -7.76 -13.60
N GLY A 296 10.48 -7.04 -13.31
CA GLY A 296 11.82 -7.35 -13.80
C GLY A 296 11.88 -7.39 -15.32
N SER A 297 12.52 -8.41 -15.87
CA SER A 297 12.57 -8.67 -17.32
C SER A 297 11.34 -9.44 -17.82
N GLY A 298 10.48 -9.98 -16.92
CA GLY A 298 9.39 -10.89 -17.27
C GLY A 298 9.84 -12.27 -17.72
N ASP A 299 11.12 -12.60 -17.54
CA ASP A 299 11.64 -13.93 -17.87
C ASP A 299 11.19 -14.96 -16.83
N ARG A 300 10.91 -16.18 -17.31
CA ARG A 300 10.51 -17.32 -16.47
C ARG A 300 11.55 -17.74 -15.42
N SER A 301 12.78 -17.27 -15.52
CA SER A 301 13.83 -17.50 -14.51
C SER A 301 13.64 -16.65 -13.25
N GLU A 302 13.05 -15.46 -13.37
CA GLU A 302 12.80 -14.51 -12.27
C GLU A 302 11.53 -14.83 -11.48
N ARG A 303 11.02 -16.05 -11.62
CA ARG A 303 9.77 -16.48 -11.00
C ARG A 303 9.75 -16.32 -9.49
N ILE A 304 8.68 -15.73 -8.97
CA ILE A 304 8.34 -15.77 -7.55
C ILE A 304 7.56 -17.03 -7.20
N ARG A 305 6.73 -17.53 -8.14
CA ARG A 305 5.82 -18.65 -7.90
C ARG A 305 5.73 -19.58 -9.11
N THR A 306 5.57 -20.87 -8.85
CA THR A 306 5.38 -21.89 -9.89
C THR A 306 4.09 -22.66 -9.68
N TYR A 307 3.25 -22.71 -10.71
CA TYR A 307 2.03 -23.48 -10.81
C TYR A 307 2.28 -24.71 -11.68
N ASN A 308 2.36 -25.88 -11.09
CA ASN A 308 2.61 -27.16 -11.78
C ASN A 308 1.33 -27.98 -11.82
N PHE A 309 0.59 -27.89 -12.93
CA PHE A 309 -0.68 -28.55 -13.11
C PHE A 309 -0.58 -30.08 -13.12
N PRO A 310 0.40 -30.71 -13.85
CA PRO A 310 0.56 -32.17 -13.83
C PRO A 310 0.76 -32.75 -12.42
N GLN A 311 1.34 -31.99 -11.50
CA GLN A 311 1.59 -32.42 -10.13
C GLN A 311 0.55 -31.90 -9.13
N GLY A 312 -0.44 -31.09 -9.57
CA GLY A 312 -1.40 -30.42 -8.69
C GLY A 312 -0.73 -29.52 -7.64
N ARG A 313 0.46 -28.97 -7.94
CA ARG A 313 1.36 -28.33 -6.99
C ARG A 313 1.60 -26.87 -7.30
N LEU A 314 1.49 -26.03 -6.28
CA LEU A 314 1.97 -24.65 -6.28
C LEU A 314 3.18 -24.54 -5.35
N THR A 315 4.21 -23.79 -5.79
CA THR A 315 5.39 -23.49 -4.96
C THR A 315 5.69 -22.00 -5.01
N ASP A 316 5.68 -21.33 -3.85
CA ASP A 316 6.21 -19.97 -3.68
C ASP A 316 7.70 -20.07 -3.31
N HIS A 317 8.56 -19.55 -4.18
CA HIS A 317 10.02 -19.70 -4.05
C HIS A 317 10.63 -18.73 -3.03
N ARG A 318 9.91 -17.68 -2.63
CA ARG A 318 10.41 -16.69 -1.67
C ARG A 318 10.45 -17.25 -0.24
N ILE A 319 9.45 -18.07 0.08
CA ILE A 319 9.28 -18.65 1.42
C ILE A 319 9.40 -20.19 1.40
N ASN A 320 9.72 -20.78 0.25
CA ASN A 320 9.78 -22.23 0.01
C ASN A 320 8.50 -22.98 0.43
N LEU A 321 7.35 -22.31 0.38
CA LEU A 321 6.05 -22.91 0.65
C LEU A 321 5.58 -23.73 -0.55
N THR A 322 5.17 -24.97 -0.30
CA THR A 322 4.64 -25.85 -1.35
C THR A 322 3.29 -26.41 -0.94
N LEU A 323 2.28 -26.17 -1.79
CA LEU A 323 0.90 -26.65 -1.60
C LEU A 323 0.54 -27.63 -2.70
N TYR A 324 -0.12 -28.72 -2.34
CA TYR A 324 -0.59 -29.78 -3.27
C TYR A 324 -2.09 -29.67 -3.57
N GLN A 325 -2.64 -28.48 -3.49
CA GLN A 325 -4.06 -28.17 -3.70
C GLN A 325 -4.23 -27.08 -4.77
N LEU A 326 -3.56 -27.25 -5.92
CA LEU A 326 -3.52 -26.22 -6.97
C LEU A 326 -4.92 -25.81 -7.44
N ASP A 327 -5.85 -26.76 -7.57
CA ASP A 327 -7.22 -26.49 -8.02
C ASP A 327 -7.94 -25.52 -7.05
N ARG A 328 -7.78 -25.70 -5.74
CA ARG A 328 -8.36 -24.80 -4.74
C ARG A 328 -7.75 -23.40 -4.82
N VAL A 329 -6.42 -23.32 -5.01
CA VAL A 329 -5.72 -22.06 -5.19
C VAL A 329 -6.26 -21.32 -6.41
N MET A 330 -6.44 -22.01 -7.55
CA MET A 330 -7.01 -21.40 -8.77
C MET A 330 -8.47 -20.99 -8.61
N GLU A 331 -9.18 -21.52 -7.63
CA GLU A 331 -10.52 -21.09 -7.23
C GLU A 331 -10.52 -19.92 -6.21
N GLY A 332 -9.34 -19.36 -5.89
CA GLY A 332 -9.19 -18.20 -5.03
C GLY A 332 -8.81 -18.48 -3.57
N ASP A 333 -8.55 -19.74 -3.20
CA ASP A 333 -8.09 -20.10 -1.85
C ASP A 333 -6.56 -19.88 -1.74
N ILE A 334 -6.16 -18.62 -1.58
CA ILE A 334 -4.74 -18.20 -1.51
C ILE A 334 -4.32 -17.70 -0.13
N ASP A 335 -5.19 -17.80 0.88
CA ASP A 335 -4.93 -17.26 2.22
C ASP A 335 -3.66 -17.82 2.85
N GLU A 336 -3.44 -19.13 2.79
CA GLU A 336 -2.26 -19.77 3.35
C GLU A 336 -0.95 -19.20 2.78
N ILE A 337 -0.96 -18.88 1.50
CA ILE A 337 0.20 -18.29 0.82
C ILE A 337 0.40 -16.83 1.26
N VAL A 338 -0.68 -16.05 1.25
CA VAL A 338 -0.66 -14.63 1.62
C VAL A 338 -0.23 -14.47 3.07
N ASP A 339 -0.79 -15.24 3.99
CA ASP A 339 -0.47 -15.19 5.41
C ASP A 339 0.98 -15.64 5.67
N GLY A 340 1.46 -16.66 4.95
CA GLY A 340 2.85 -17.09 5.00
C GLY A 340 3.82 -16.00 4.54
N LEU A 341 3.48 -15.28 3.46
CA LEU A 341 4.28 -14.15 2.97
C LEU A 341 4.26 -12.98 3.95
N ILE A 342 3.10 -12.61 4.48
CA ILE A 342 2.98 -11.55 5.49
C ILE A 342 3.89 -11.87 6.68
N THR A 343 3.79 -13.08 7.22
CA THR A 343 4.59 -13.53 8.37
C THR A 343 6.10 -13.49 8.06
N HIS A 344 6.50 -13.95 6.88
CA HIS A 344 7.90 -13.93 6.45
C HIS A 344 8.46 -12.50 6.39
N TYR A 345 7.76 -11.59 5.70
CA TYR A 345 8.23 -10.20 5.56
C TYR A 345 8.20 -9.44 6.90
N GLN A 346 7.22 -9.70 7.77
CA GLN A 346 7.21 -9.15 9.13
C GLN A 346 8.43 -9.63 9.93
N ALA A 347 8.79 -10.91 9.81
CA ALA A 347 9.98 -11.46 10.47
C ALA A 347 11.29 -10.86 9.93
N GLU A 348 11.37 -10.58 8.62
CA GLU A 348 12.53 -9.90 8.03
C GLU A 348 12.67 -8.45 8.55
N VAL A 349 11.57 -7.70 8.60
CA VAL A 349 11.59 -6.33 9.14
C VAL A 349 11.97 -6.33 10.62
N LEU A 350 11.47 -7.29 11.41
CA LEU A 350 11.86 -7.44 12.83
C LEU A 350 13.36 -7.71 12.98
N LYS A 351 13.96 -8.56 12.13
CA LYS A 351 15.40 -8.83 12.13
C LYS A 351 16.24 -7.62 11.74
N ALA A 352 15.73 -6.79 10.81
CA ALA A 352 16.43 -5.58 10.38
C ALA A 352 16.35 -4.43 11.40
N THR A 353 15.36 -4.48 12.32
CA THR A 353 15.15 -3.46 13.36
C THR A 353 15.66 -3.87 14.75
N ALA A 354 16.10 -5.11 14.93
CA ALA A 354 16.71 -5.63 16.14
C ALA A 354 18.21 -5.35 16.17
#